data_3216a262d4ffae040cc5b9672d820480
#
_entry.id   3216a262d4ffae040cc5b9672d820480
#
_cell.length_a   1.000
_cell.length_b   1.000
_cell.length_c   1.000
_cell.angle_alpha   90.00
_cell.angle_beta   90.00
_cell.angle_gamma   90.00
#
_symmetry.space_group_name_H-M   'P 1'
#
loop_
_entity.id
_entity.type
_entity.pdbx_description
1 polymer ?
#
loop_
_entity_poly.entity_id
_entity_poly.type
_entity_poly.pdbx_seq_one_letter_code
_entity_poly.pdbx_strand_id
1 'polypeptide(L)' 'MWTMKRTDIGGEVLKDDWVIIWDGNEVGRIFFKDLPYKNANPWVWATWVIPAESGRVETMEEARETVRRVVLRVSGGEE' A
#
# COMPACT_ATOMS: atom_id res chain seq x y z
N MET A 1 2.18 -9.60 -12.30
CA MET A 1 3.42 -8.91 -11.89
C MET A 1 3.10 -7.77 -10.94
N TRP A 2 3.89 -7.63 -9.90
CA TRP A 2 3.71 -6.60 -8.89
C TRP A 2 4.70 -5.48 -9.11
N THR A 3 4.20 -4.26 -9.16
CA THR A 3 5.05 -3.07 -9.27
C THR A 3 4.53 -1.99 -8.33
N MET A 4 5.33 -0.94 -8.16
CA MET A 4 4.95 0.22 -7.37
C MET A 4 5.38 1.47 -8.12
N LYS A 5 4.60 2.53 -7.98
CA LYS A 5 4.99 3.84 -8.48
C LYS A 5 4.73 4.88 -7.41
N ARG A 6 5.50 5.96 -7.42
CA ARG A 6 5.28 7.03 -6.48
C ARG A 6 3.97 7.75 -6.79
N THR A 7 3.28 8.15 -5.74
CA THR A 7 2.02 8.87 -5.90
C THR A 7 2.32 10.27 -6.43
N ASP A 8 1.59 10.65 -7.48
CA ASP A 8 1.72 11.95 -8.13
C ASP A 8 0.37 12.64 -8.05
N ILE A 9 0.33 13.78 -7.38
CA ILE A 9 -0.91 14.55 -7.22
C ILE A 9 -0.67 15.96 -7.72
N GLY A 10 -1.37 16.32 -8.80
CA GLY A 10 -1.25 17.65 -9.37
C GLY A 10 0.14 18.03 -9.84
N GLY A 11 0.89 17.04 -10.33
CA GLY A 11 2.23 17.26 -10.79
C GLY A 11 3.30 17.21 -9.71
N GLU A 12 2.89 16.93 -8.47
CA GLU A 12 3.81 16.82 -7.35
C GLU A 12 3.94 15.36 -6.93
N VAL A 13 5.15 14.83 -6.97
CA VAL A 13 5.43 13.45 -6.57
C VAL A 13 5.66 13.40 -5.07
N LEU A 14 4.85 12.59 -4.39
CA LEU A 14 4.94 12.44 -2.94
C LEU A 14 6.08 11.49 -2.60
N LYS A 15 6.92 11.89 -1.67
CA LYS A 15 8.19 11.21 -1.40
C LYS A 15 8.02 9.80 -0.83
N ASP A 16 7.22 9.65 0.21
CA ASP A 16 7.04 8.36 0.89
C ASP A 16 5.61 7.89 0.73
N ASP A 17 5.13 7.87 -0.51
CA ASP A 17 3.77 7.51 -0.82
C ASP A 17 3.80 6.75 -2.14
N TRP A 18 3.30 5.52 -2.12
CA TRP A 18 3.41 4.62 -3.27
C TRP A 18 2.06 4.00 -3.59
N VAL A 19 1.78 3.88 -4.86
CA VAL A 19 0.64 3.12 -5.37
C VAL A 19 1.13 1.74 -5.76
N ILE A 20 0.45 0.71 -5.30
CA ILE A 20 0.81 -0.66 -5.61
C ILE A 20 -0.02 -1.13 -6.79
N ILE A 21 0.65 -1.72 -7.76
CA ILE A 21 0.04 -2.12 -9.03
C ILE A 21 0.21 -3.61 -9.19
N TRP A 22 -0.88 -4.29 -9.48
CA TRP A 22 -0.87 -5.73 -9.76
C TRP A 22 -1.47 -5.96 -11.14
N ASP A 23 -0.63 -6.50 -12.02
CA ASP A 23 -1.05 -6.88 -13.37
C ASP A 23 -1.67 -5.68 -14.10
N GLY A 24 -1.07 -4.51 -13.94
CA GLY A 24 -1.51 -3.30 -14.60
C GLY A 24 -2.63 -2.55 -13.89
N ASN A 25 -3.15 -3.07 -12.80
CA ASN A 25 -4.24 -2.43 -12.06
C ASN A 25 -3.76 -1.90 -10.72
N GLU A 26 -4.18 -0.69 -10.39
CA GLU A 26 -3.88 -0.10 -9.08
C GLU A 26 -4.74 -0.78 -8.04
N VAL A 27 -4.10 -1.41 -7.07
CA VAL A 27 -4.81 -2.22 -6.08
C VAL A 27 -4.63 -1.76 -4.65
N GLY A 28 -3.74 -0.81 -4.40
CA GLY A 28 -3.53 -0.34 -3.05
C GLY A 28 -2.53 0.79 -2.98
N ARG A 29 -2.32 1.27 -1.76
CA ARG A 29 -1.44 2.40 -1.50
C ARG A 29 -0.73 2.17 -0.18
N ILE A 30 0.53 2.58 -0.10
CA ILE A 30 1.28 2.59 1.14
C ILE A 30 1.93 3.95 1.30
N PHE A 31 1.99 4.45 2.53
CA PHE A 31 2.63 5.73 2.78
C PHE A 31 3.13 5.81 4.21
N PHE A 32 4.10 6.70 4.41
CA PHE A 32 4.70 6.92 5.73
C PHE A 32 3.93 8.04 6.45
N LYS A 33 3.53 7.76 7.69
CA LYS A 33 2.84 8.75 8.50
C LYS A 33 3.09 8.47 9.98
N ASP A 34 3.94 9.26 10.59
CA ASP A 34 4.26 9.08 12.01
C ASP A 34 3.66 10.18 12.89
N LEU A 35 2.76 10.98 12.35
CA LEU A 35 2.06 12.03 13.11
C LEU A 35 0.83 11.46 13.80
N PRO A 36 0.38 12.07 14.87
CA PRO A 36 0.96 13.25 15.54
C PRO A 36 2.14 12.91 16.45
N TYR A 37 2.37 11.65 16.74
CA TYR A 37 3.46 11.21 17.59
C TYR A 37 4.31 10.20 16.82
N LYS A 38 5.54 10.03 17.26
CA LYS A 38 6.34 8.94 16.73
C LYS A 38 5.61 7.63 16.97
N ASN A 39 5.46 6.87 15.91
CA ASN A 39 4.69 5.64 15.94
C ASN A 39 5.60 4.48 15.59
N ALA A 40 5.53 3.40 16.37
CA ALA A 40 6.31 2.20 16.07
C ALA A 40 5.91 1.60 14.74
N ASN A 41 4.69 1.87 14.28
CA ASN A 41 4.18 1.38 13.00
C ASN A 41 3.80 2.56 12.11
N PRO A 42 4.78 3.28 11.56
CA PRO A 42 4.50 4.52 10.81
C PRO A 42 4.04 4.27 9.37
N TRP A 43 4.20 3.05 8.86
CA TRP A 43 3.80 2.75 7.50
C TRP A 43 2.34 2.35 7.43
N VAL A 44 1.56 3.14 6.72
CA VAL A 44 0.13 2.89 6.54
C VAL A 44 -0.07 2.21 5.20
N TRP A 45 -0.92 1.18 5.18
CA TRP A 45 -1.28 0.51 3.95
C TRP A 45 -2.80 0.47 3.81
N ALA A 46 -3.26 0.45 2.59
CA ALA A 46 -4.68 0.33 2.30
C ALA A 46 -4.85 -0.39 0.97
N THR A 47 -5.94 -1.13 0.83
CA THR A 47 -6.25 -1.79 -0.42
C THR A 47 -7.51 -1.18 -1.02
N TRP A 48 -7.60 -1.23 -2.34
CA TRP A 48 -8.74 -0.71 -3.09
C TRP A 48 -9.62 -1.81 -3.67
N VAL A 49 -9.28 -3.05 -3.36
CA VAL A 49 -10.13 -4.18 -3.72
C VAL A 49 -11.28 -4.29 -2.71
N ILE A 50 -12.33 -5.01 -3.05
CA ILE A 50 -13.50 -5.12 -2.19
C ILE A 50 -13.59 -6.55 -1.65
N PRO A 51 -13.64 -6.72 -0.32
CA PRO A 51 -13.69 -5.69 0.72
C PRO A 51 -12.33 -5.01 0.90
N ALA A 52 -12.36 -3.70 1.08
CA ALA A 52 -11.13 -2.93 1.31
C ALA A 52 -10.65 -3.12 2.74
N GLU A 53 -9.33 -3.14 2.90
CA GLU A 53 -8.70 -3.26 4.22
C GLU A 53 -7.60 -2.23 4.35
N SER A 54 -7.26 -1.89 5.57
CA SER A 54 -6.17 -0.96 5.84
C SER A 54 -5.58 -1.26 7.21
N GLY A 55 -4.39 -0.72 7.45
CA GLY A 55 -3.72 -0.91 8.72
C GLY A 55 -2.39 -0.20 8.75
N ARG A 56 -1.61 -0.49 9.78
CA ARG A 56 -0.29 0.12 9.96
C ARG A 56 0.72 -0.98 10.29
N VAL A 57 1.93 -0.80 9.79
CA VAL A 57 3.02 -1.75 10.03
C VAL A 57 4.33 -0.99 10.26
N GLU A 58 5.34 -1.71 10.65
CA GLU A 58 6.62 -1.14 11.06
C GLU A 58 7.47 -0.69 9.87
N THR A 59 7.46 -1.44 8.78
CA THR A 59 8.33 -1.16 7.63
C THR A 59 7.55 -1.10 6.33
N MET A 60 8.18 -0.49 5.33
CA MET A 60 7.59 -0.44 3.99
C MET A 60 7.44 -1.83 3.40
N GLU A 61 8.42 -2.70 3.62
CA GLU A 61 8.36 -4.07 3.13
C GLU A 61 7.17 -4.82 3.69
N GLU A 62 6.90 -4.64 4.97
CA GLU A 62 5.74 -5.26 5.59
C GLU A 62 4.43 -4.72 5.01
N ALA A 63 4.37 -3.40 4.76
CA ALA A 63 3.19 -2.79 4.17
C ALA A 63 2.93 -3.37 2.78
N ARG A 64 3.95 -3.45 1.96
CA ARG A 64 3.84 -3.98 0.61
C ARG A 64 3.39 -5.44 0.63
N GLU A 65 4.01 -6.25 1.49
CA GLU A 65 3.67 -7.66 1.59
C GLU A 65 2.23 -7.86 2.09
N THR A 66 1.79 -7.00 3.01
CA THR A 66 0.44 -7.08 3.54
C THR A 66 -0.60 -6.75 2.47
N VAL A 67 -0.35 -5.70 1.69
CA VAL A 67 -1.26 -5.35 0.58
C VAL A 67 -1.34 -6.50 -0.41
N ARG A 68 -0.21 -7.08 -0.75
CA ARG A 68 -0.16 -8.21 -1.67
C ARG A 68 -1.00 -9.37 -1.16
N ARG A 69 -0.83 -9.71 0.11
CA ARG A 69 -1.57 -10.82 0.73
C ARG A 69 -3.08 -10.57 0.71
N VAL A 70 -3.49 -9.36 1.06
CA VAL A 70 -4.91 -9.01 1.09
C VAL A 70 -5.51 -9.06 -0.30
N VAL A 71 -4.82 -8.50 -1.29
CA VAL A 71 -5.30 -8.48 -2.67
C VAL A 71 -5.47 -9.90 -3.20
N LEU A 72 -4.50 -10.77 -2.96
CA LEU A 72 -4.58 -12.15 -3.42
C LEU A 72 -5.72 -12.90 -2.75
N ARG A 73 -5.92 -12.67 -1.45
CA ARG A 73 -6.99 -13.32 -0.71
C ARG A 73 -8.36 -12.89 -1.22
N VAL A 74 -8.54 -11.59 -1.43
CA VAL A 74 -9.83 -11.03 -1.86
C VAL A 74 -10.15 -11.46 -3.29
N SER A 75 -9.16 -11.48 -4.15
CA SER A 75 -9.38 -11.87 -5.55
C SER A 75 -9.55 -13.37 -5.72
N GLY A 76 -9.41 -14.12 -4.63
CA GLY A 76 -9.47 -15.58 -4.72
C GLY A 76 -8.30 -16.16 -5.47
N GLY A 77 -7.29 -15.33 -5.70
CA GLY A 77 -6.14 -15.74 -6.48
C GLY A 77 -5.16 -16.54 -5.67
N GLU A 78 -4.43 -17.35 -6.38
CA GLU A 78 -3.29 -18.05 -5.82
C GLU A 78 -2.10 -17.67 -6.64
N GLU A 79 -0.98 -17.61 -6.00
CA GLU A 79 0.27 -17.30 -6.68
C GLU A 79 0.65 -18.39 -7.64
#